data_c6a63207fe02ffd3de5dc2e3493759f6
#
_entry.id   c6a63207fe02ffd3de5dc2e3493759f6
#
_cell.length_a   1.000
_cell.length_b   1.000
_cell.length_c   1.000
_cell.angle_alpha   90.00
_cell.angle_beta   90.00
_cell.angle_gamma   90.00
#
_symmetry.space_group_name_H-M   'P 1'
#
loop_
_entity.id
_entity.type
_entity.pdbx_description
1 polymer ?
#
loop_
_entity_poly.entity_id
_entity_poly.type
_entity_poly.pdbx_seq_one_letter_code
_entity_poly.pdbx_strand_id
1 'polypeptide(L)'
;MKRYNMILFIYIIFFIFWLALFISQKHTLTPKSENFYWFSIYYKKRVWFVDKNAKIYNVLPEDDLNSSFFVTGLDIDEENGTVSASLISLIPKDIPDIVFEINLKEKYISTVNSSVIYLTNIEDIENCINILKTIGQYLDSGKRFIFKSGKLYSI
;
A
#
# COMPACT_ATOMS: atom_id res chain seq x y z
N MET A 1 -53.53 -27.21 -19.94
CA MET A 1 -52.13 -27.58 -19.60
C MET A 1 -51.04 -26.83 -20.39
N LYS A 2 -51.19 -26.47 -21.65
CA LYS A 2 -50.11 -25.81 -22.44
C LYS A 2 -49.72 -24.38 -21.99
N ARG A 3 -50.65 -23.58 -21.44
CA ARG A 3 -50.37 -22.19 -21.04
C ARG A 3 -49.49 -22.07 -19.77
N TYR A 4 -49.65 -22.95 -18.81
CA TYR A 4 -48.86 -22.95 -17.58
C TYR A 4 -47.38 -23.29 -17.83
N ASN A 5 -47.11 -24.22 -18.73
CA ASN A 5 -45.74 -24.58 -19.09
C ASN A 5 -45.00 -23.45 -19.79
N MET A 6 -45.70 -22.65 -20.58
CA MET A 6 -45.11 -21.49 -21.26
C MET A 6 -44.74 -20.37 -20.26
N ILE A 7 -45.59 -20.10 -19.28
CA ILE A 7 -45.34 -19.12 -18.23
C ILE A 7 -44.14 -19.55 -17.36
N LEU A 8 -44.12 -20.81 -16.95
CA LEU A 8 -43.01 -21.37 -16.17
C LEU A 8 -41.69 -21.28 -16.93
N PHE A 9 -41.68 -21.55 -18.23
CA PHE A 9 -40.50 -21.45 -19.08
C PHE A 9 -39.95 -20.02 -19.18
N ILE A 10 -40.85 -19.03 -19.26
CA ILE A 10 -40.44 -17.60 -19.26
C ILE A 10 -39.79 -17.20 -17.93
N TYR A 11 -40.34 -17.65 -16.79
CA TYR A 11 -39.75 -17.38 -15.47
C TYR A 11 -38.37 -18.03 -15.31
N ILE A 12 -38.17 -19.24 -15.80
CA ILE A 12 -36.88 -19.93 -15.76
C ILE A 12 -35.82 -19.16 -16.59
N ILE A 13 -36.18 -18.71 -17.80
CA ILE A 13 -35.26 -17.92 -18.64
C ILE A 13 -34.92 -16.60 -17.96
N PHE A 14 -35.90 -15.92 -17.38
CA PHE A 14 -35.65 -14.65 -16.68
C PHE A 14 -34.76 -14.83 -15.43
N PHE A 15 -34.95 -15.90 -14.70
CA PHE A 15 -34.15 -16.26 -13.55
C PHE A 15 -32.69 -16.58 -13.95
N ILE A 16 -32.47 -17.35 -15.01
CA ILE A 16 -31.13 -17.66 -15.55
C ILE A 16 -30.44 -16.39 -16.03
N PHE A 17 -31.15 -15.51 -16.72
CA PHE A 17 -30.62 -14.22 -17.18
C PHE A 17 -30.22 -13.31 -15.99
N TRP A 18 -31.04 -13.26 -14.96
CA TRP A 18 -30.76 -12.49 -13.75
C TRP A 18 -29.59 -13.07 -12.99
N LEU A 19 -29.51 -14.38 -12.89
CA LEU A 19 -28.36 -15.07 -12.27
C LEU A 19 -27.07 -14.83 -13.05
N ALA A 20 -27.10 -14.83 -14.37
CA ALA A 20 -25.96 -14.54 -15.24
C ALA A 20 -25.48 -13.09 -15.08
N LEU A 21 -26.40 -12.12 -14.97
CA LEU A 21 -26.07 -10.73 -14.67
C LEU A 21 -25.43 -10.57 -13.29
N PHE A 22 -25.94 -11.29 -12.28
CA PHE A 22 -25.41 -11.23 -10.93
C PHE A 22 -24.00 -11.84 -10.83
N ILE A 23 -23.73 -12.92 -11.54
CA ILE A 23 -22.41 -13.54 -11.64
C ILE A 23 -21.45 -12.64 -12.42
N SER A 24 -21.92 -12.02 -13.52
CA SER A 24 -21.13 -11.08 -14.31
C SER A 24 -20.71 -9.85 -13.51
N GLN A 25 -21.59 -9.30 -12.66
CA GLN A 25 -21.26 -8.19 -11.78
C GLN A 25 -20.22 -8.56 -10.69
N LYS A 26 -20.26 -9.78 -10.17
CA LYS A 26 -19.23 -10.24 -9.23
C LYS A 26 -17.86 -10.39 -9.87
N HIS A 27 -17.78 -10.78 -11.14
CA HIS A 27 -16.51 -10.92 -11.86
C HIS A 27 -15.86 -9.60 -12.29
N THR A 28 -16.63 -8.50 -12.35
CA THR A 28 -16.07 -7.17 -12.70
C THR A 28 -15.55 -6.40 -11.50
N LEU A 29 -15.73 -6.89 -10.26
CA LEU A 29 -15.34 -6.17 -9.04
C LEU A 29 -14.06 -6.70 -8.35
N THR A 30 -13.43 -7.71 -8.90
CA THR A 30 -12.07 -8.09 -8.47
C THR A 30 -11.10 -7.83 -9.61
N PRO A 31 -10.44 -6.68 -9.68
CA PRO A 31 -9.23 -6.60 -10.47
C PRO A 31 -8.26 -7.62 -9.87
N LYS A 32 -7.80 -8.57 -10.67
CA LYS A 32 -6.74 -9.49 -10.35
C LYS A 32 -5.49 -8.65 -10.05
N SER A 33 -5.22 -8.38 -8.78
CA SER A 33 -4.22 -7.40 -8.35
C SER A 33 -2.87 -8.07 -8.10
N GLU A 34 -2.30 -8.63 -9.12
CA GLU A 34 -0.91 -9.10 -9.04
C GLU A 34 0.09 -7.96 -9.15
N ASN A 35 0.09 -6.88 -8.52
CA ASN A 35 1.13 -5.85 -8.47
C ASN A 35 0.65 -4.39 -8.34
N PHE A 36 -0.49 -4.15 -7.70
CA PHE A 36 -0.98 -2.76 -7.63
C PHE A 36 -0.45 -1.98 -6.43
N TYR A 37 -0.12 -2.64 -5.31
CA TYR A 37 0.27 -1.93 -4.10
C TYR A 37 1.75 -1.62 -4.09
N TRP A 38 2.06 -0.40 -3.63
CA TRP A 38 3.40 -0.02 -3.34
C TRP A 38 3.60 0.20 -1.84
N PHE A 39 2.72 1.01 -1.22
CA PHE A 39 2.78 1.27 0.20
C PHE A 39 1.41 1.62 0.78
N SER A 40 1.34 1.67 2.10
CA SER A 40 0.16 2.07 2.85
C SER A 40 0.30 3.47 3.42
N ILE A 41 -0.81 4.20 3.53
CA ILE A 41 -0.90 5.48 4.22
C ILE A 41 -1.97 5.40 5.31
N TYR A 42 -1.77 6.15 6.40
CA TYR A 42 -2.78 6.32 7.42
C TYR A 42 -3.43 7.69 7.26
N TYR A 43 -4.71 7.71 6.87
CA TYR A 43 -5.45 8.93 6.60
C TYR A 43 -6.91 8.82 7.05
N LYS A 44 -7.44 9.88 7.71
CA LYS A 44 -8.82 9.91 8.26
C LYS A 44 -9.16 8.67 9.10
N LYS A 45 -8.24 8.23 9.97
CA LYS A 45 -8.39 7.06 10.86
C LYS A 45 -8.57 5.72 10.12
N ARG A 46 -8.10 5.61 8.91
CA ARG A 46 -8.14 4.39 8.09
C ARG A 46 -6.82 4.17 7.40
N VAL A 47 -6.54 2.91 7.07
CA VAL A 47 -5.41 2.52 6.22
C VAL A 47 -5.90 2.53 4.79
N TRP A 48 -5.15 3.20 3.93
CA TRP A 48 -5.37 3.29 2.50
C TRP A 48 -4.15 2.78 1.78
N PHE A 49 -4.32 2.31 0.56
CA PHE A 49 -3.24 1.81 -0.29
C PHE A 49 -2.94 2.79 -1.40
N VAL A 50 -1.67 2.90 -1.72
CA VAL A 50 -1.18 3.75 -2.81
C VAL A 50 -0.49 2.87 -3.82
N ASP A 51 -0.83 3.04 -5.11
CA ASP A 51 -0.18 2.35 -6.20
C ASP A 51 1.05 3.13 -6.72
N LYS A 52 1.74 2.52 -7.68
CA LYS A 52 2.93 3.12 -8.32
C LYS A 52 2.62 4.40 -9.12
N ASN A 53 1.35 4.69 -9.38
CA ASN A 53 0.88 5.90 -10.07
C ASN A 53 0.40 6.96 -9.10
N ALA A 54 0.70 6.84 -7.81
CA ALA A 54 0.27 7.76 -6.76
C ALA A 54 -1.24 7.75 -6.46
N LYS A 55 -1.99 6.79 -6.97
CA LYS A 55 -3.43 6.71 -6.78
C LYS A 55 -3.77 5.98 -5.49
N ILE A 56 -4.75 6.51 -4.76
CA ILE A 56 -5.20 6.00 -3.47
C ILE A 56 -6.40 5.06 -3.66
N TYR A 57 -6.40 3.92 -2.98
CA TYR A 57 -7.47 2.93 -3.00
C TYR A 57 -7.95 2.59 -1.58
N ASN A 58 -9.25 2.39 -1.44
CA ASN A 58 -9.90 2.10 -0.15
C ASN A 58 -10.18 0.60 0.08
N VAL A 59 -9.58 -0.31 -0.66
CA VAL A 59 -9.89 -1.74 -0.54
C VAL A 59 -8.65 -2.49 -0.12
N LEU A 60 -8.73 -3.11 1.06
CA LEU A 60 -7.80 -4.14 1.51
C LEU A 60 -8.10 -5.44 0.77
N PRO A 61 -7.18 -6.02 0.02
CA PRO A 61 -7.17 -7.46 -0.17
C PRO A 61 -6.71 -8.10 1.14
N GLU A 62 -7.47 -9.02 1.66
CA GLU A 62 -7.19 -9.69 2.94
C GLU A 62 -5.83 -10.38 2.99
N ASP A 63 -5.24 -10.72 1.84
CA ASP A 63 -4.03 -11.52 1.72
C ASP A 63 -2.72 -10.70 1.70
N ASP A 64 -2.76 -9.38 1.49
CA ASP A 64 -1.56 -8.56 1.28
C ASP A 64 -1.15 -7.65 2.46
N LEU A 65 -1.83 -7.74 3.59
CA LEU A 65 -1.55 -6.91 4.78
C LEU A 65 -0.14 -7.10 5.36
N ASN A 66 0.51 -8.20 5.03
CA ASN A 66 1.77 -8.60 5.65
C ASN A 66 3.03 -8.02 4.97
N SER A 67 2.92 -7.34 3.85
CA SER A 67 4.09 -6.90 3.07
C SER A 67 4.16 -5.39 2.81
N SER A 68 3.21 -4.59 3.27
CA SER A 68 3.22 -3.16 2.99
C SER A 68 3.83 -2.35 4.14
N PHE A 69 4.84 -1.56 3.82
CA PHE A 69 5.34 -0.51 4.71
C PHE A 69 4.43 0.71 4.66
N PHE A 70 4.49 1.54 5.68
CA PHE A 70 3.76 2.80 5.74
C PHE A 70 4.59 3.96 5.21
N VAL A 71 3.93 4.90 4.54
CA VAL A 71 4.52 6.21 4.24
C VAL A 71 3.64 7.28 4.87
N THR A 72 4.24 8.17 5.63
CA THR A 72 3.57 9.26 6.32
C THR A 72 4.22 10.61 5.96
N GLY A 73 3.51 11.69 6.24
CA GLY A 73 3.99 13.04 5.87
C GLY A 73 3.85 13.35 4.38
N LEU A 74 2.94 12.67 3.69
CA LEU A 74 2.53 12.96 2.32
C LEU A 74 1.36 13.94 2.30
N ASP A 75 1.36 14.84 1.33
CA ASP A 75 0.18 15.65 1.02
C ASP A 75 -0.79 14.85 0.14
N ILE A 76 -2.06 14.86 0.52
CA ILE A 76 -3.13 14.10 -0.13
C ILE A 76 -4.03 15.07 -0.87
N ASP A 77 -4.18 14.85 -2.16
CA ASP A 77 -5.17 15.50 -3.00
C ASP A 77 -6.47 14.68 -2.96
N GLU A 78 -7.43 15.15 -2.15
CA GLU A 78 -8.71 14.45 -1.96
C GLU A 78 -9.59 14.48 -3.20
N GLU A 79 -9.49 15.53 -4.02
CA GLU A 79 -10.33 15.69 -5.22
C GLU A 79 -9.96 14.66 -6.28
N ASN A 80 -8.68 14.43 -6.46
CA ASN A 80 -8.16 13.48 -7.44
C ASN A 80 -7.91 12.07 -6.88
N GLY A 81 -7.97 11.91 -5.56
CA GLY A 81 -7.68 10.64 -4.89
C GLY A 81 -6.23 10.21 -5.09
N THR A 82 -5.31 11.16 -5.03
CA THR A 82 -3.87 10.94 -5.26
C THR A 82 -3.02 11.51 -4.13
N VAL A 83 -1.78 11.05 -4.02
CA VAL A 83 -0.74 11.63 -3.16
C VAL A 83 0.23 12.45 -3.99
N SER A 84 0.96 13.37 -3.35
CA SER A 84 1.92 14.25 -4.03
C SER A 84 2.97 13.46 -4.81
N ALA A 85 3.00 13.58 -6.13
CA ALA A 85 3.93 12.87 -7.01
C ALA A 85 5.40 13.25 -6.76
N SER A 86 5.67 14.47 -6.33
CA SER A 86 7.03 14.94 -6.05
C SER A 86 7.67 14.20 -4.87
N LEU A 87 6.88 13.89 -3.83
CA LEU A 87 7.36 13.16 -2.66
C LEU A 87 7.45 11.65 -2.94
N ILE A 88 6.56 11.12 -3.77
CA ILE A 88 6.60 9.70 -4.17
C ILE A 88 7.89 9.36 -4.89
N SER A 89 8.42 10.25 -5.72
CA SER A 89 9.67 10.01 -6.45
C SER A 89 10.88 9.77 -5.55
N LEU A 90 10.81 10.18 -4.28
CA LEU A 90 11.86 9.96 -3.29
C LEU A 90 11.83 8.55 -2.68
N ILE A 91 10.73 7.81 -2.83
CA ILE A 91 10.55 6.50 -2.23
C ILE A 91 11.17 5.44 -3.15
N PRO A 92 12.17 4.66 -2.71
CA PRO A 92 12.75 3.59 -3.50
C PRO A 92 11.73 2.52 -3.86
N LYS A 93 11.88 1.91 -5.04
CA LYS A 93 10.95 0.87 -5.52
C LYS A 93 11.06 -0.44 -4.75
N ASP A 94 12.20 -0.69 -4.17
CA ASP A 94 12.55 -1.92 -3.49
C ASP A 94 12.88 -1.62 -2.02
N ILE A 95 11.91 -1.84 -1.16
CA ILE A 95 11.98 -1.58 0.28
C ILE A 95 12.13 -2.93 1.01
N PRO A 96 13.14 -3.10 1.88
CA PRO A 96 13.31 -4.32 2.63
C PRO A 96 12.23 -4.47 3.73
N ASP A 97 11.84 -5.72 4.03
CA ASP A 97 10.80 -6.08 5.01
C ASP A 97 11.06 -5.56 6.43
N ILE A 98 12.30 -5.19 6.73
CA ILE A 98 12.66 -4.57 8.01
C ILE A 98 12.07 -3.17 8.16
N VAL A 99 11.73 -2.48 7.09
CA VAL A 99 11.16 -1.13 7.12
C VAL A 99 9.67 -1.21 7.44
N PHE A 100 9.28 -0.55 8.52
CA PHE A 100 7.89 -0.42 8.92
C PHE A 100 7.25 0.88 8.42
N GLU A 101 7.95 2.02 8.58
CA GLU A 101 7.44 3.33 8.19
C GLU A 101 8.55 4.21 7.63
N ILE A 102 8.21 5.00 6.62
CA ILE A 102 9.01 6.13 6.11
C ILE A 102 8.21 7.41 6.34
N ASN A 103 8.69 8.29 7.21
CA ASN A 103 8.08 9.59 7.44
C ASN A 103 8.83 10.67 6.67
N LEU A 104 8.18 11.20 5.64
CA LEU A 104 8.80 12.18 4.74
C LEU A 104 8.88 13.59 5.35
N LYS A 105 7.92 13.94 6.21
CA LYS A 105 7.89 15.25 6.87
C LYS A 105 8.91 15.35 7.99
N GLU A 106 8.92 14.36 8.88
CA GLU A 106 9.84 14.32 10.03
C GLU A 106 11.19 13.69 9.69
N LYS A 107 11.37 13.23 8.44
CA LYS A 107 12.62 12.69 7.89
C LYS A 107 13.17 11.53 8.70
N TYR A 108 12.37 10.51 8.94
CA TYR A 108 12.84 9.29 9.59
C TYR A 108 12.33 8.03 8.90
N ILE A 109 13.04 6.94 9.15
CA ILE A 109 12.63 5.57 8.80
C ILE A 109 12.51 4.80 10.11
N SER A 110 11.37 4.20 10.38
CA SER A 110 11.21 3.24 11.48
C SER A 110 11.25 1.82 10.96
N THR A 111 11.67 0.91 11.81
CA THR A 111 11.83 -0.51 11.48
C THR A 111 10.87 -1.38 12.29
N VAL A 112 10.61 -2.61 11.84
CA VAL A 112 9.73 -3.56 12.53
C VAL A 112 10.25 -3.94 13.93
N ASN A 113 11.55 -3.80 14.20
CA ASN A 113 12.15 -4.00 15.50
C ASN A 113 12.17 -2.73 16.39
N SER A 114 11.34 -1.72 16.03
CA SER A 114 11.18 -0.45 16.75
C SER A 114 12.41 0.46 16.77
N SER A 115 13.39 0.24 15.90
CA SER A 115 14.50 1.18 15.75
C SER A 115 14.07 2.34 14.86
N VAL A 116 14.62 3.54 15.12
CA VAL A 116 14.30 4.77 14.37
C VAL A 116 15.59 5.37 13.81
N ILE A 117 15.58 5.67 12.53
CA ILE A 117 16.72 6.25 11.80
C ILE A 117 16.31 7.63 11.30
N TYR A 118 16.89 8.66 11.86
CA TYR A 118 16.67 10.04 11.42
C TYR A 118 17.57 10.35 10.23
N LEU A 119 17.01 10.94 9.18
CA LEU A 119 17.72 11.33 7.97
C LEU A 119 18.13 12.80 8.08
N THR A 120 19.39 13.12 7.81
CA THR A 120 19.85 14.52 7.74
C THR A 120 19.17 15.23 6.56
N ASN A 121 19.10 14.55 5.40
CA ASN A 121 18.41 15.02 4.20
C ASN A 121 17.40 13.97 3.74
N ILE A 122 16.25 14.41 3.26
CA ILE A 122 15.21 13.51 2.78
C ILE A 122 15.66 12.74 1.51
N GLU A 123 16.51 13.33 0.70
CA GLU A 123 17.09 12.73 -0.51
C GLU A 123 18.01 11.53 -0.20
N ASP A 124 18.44 11.39 1.05
CA ASP A 124 19.26 10.26 1.50
C ASP A 124 18.44 8.97 1.75
N ILE A 125 17.12 8.98 1.55
CA ILE A 125 16.26 7.80 1.78
C ILE A 125 16.79 6.57 1.04
N GLU A 126 17.08 6.68 -0.25
CA GLU A 126 17.53 5.55 -1.05
C GLU A 126 18.85 4.97 -0.53
N ASN A 127 19.79 5.82 -0.19
CA ASN A 127 21.07 5.41 0.39
C ASN A 127 20.88 4.72 1.73
N CYS A 128 20.01 5.26 2.59
CA CYS A 128 19.69 4.67 3.87
C CYS A 128 19.03 3.30 3.71
N ILE A 129 18.03 3.16 2.80
CA ILE A 129 17.37 1.90 2.49
C ILE A 129 18.37 0.86 1.98
N ASN A 130 19.30 1.24 1.13
CA ASN A 130 20.33 0.32 0.62
C ASN A 130 21.26 -0.19 1.74
N ILE A 131 21.55 0.63 2.74
CA ILE A 131 22.26 0.18 3.93
C ILE A 131 21.39 -0.78 4.76
N LEU A 132 20.11 -0.46 4.96
CA LEU A 132 19.19 -1.32 5.70
C LEU A 132 19.00 -2.70 5.07
N LYS A 133 19.06 -2.83 3.75
CA LYS A 133 19.07 -4.12 3.06
C LYS A 133 20.22 -5.01 3.51
N THR A 134 21.36 -4.40 3.82
CA THR A 134 22.59 -5.14 4.18
C THR A 134 22.69 -5.42 5.67
N ILE A 135 22.37 -4.41 6.50
CA ILE A 135 22.65 -4.50 7.96
C ILE A 135 21.37 -4.48 8.80
N GLY A 136 20.18 -4.31 8.20
CA GLY A 136 18.94 -4.09 8.96
C GLY A 136 18.64 -5.19 9.98
N GLN A 137 18.94 -6.44 9.65
CA GLN A 137 18.75 -7.58 10.58
C GLN A 137 19.69 -7.54 11.79
N TYR A 138 20.77 -6.77 11.74
CA TYR A 138 21.76 -6.63 12.83
C TYR A 138 21.55 -5.33 13.63
N LEU A 139 20.54 -4.53 13.30
CA LEU A 139 20.24 -3.33 14.08
C LEU A 139 19.67 -3.73 15.45
N ASP A 140 20.21 -3.14 16.48
CA ASP A 140 19.69 -3.30 17.84
C ASP A 140 18.25 -2.81 17.92
N SER A 141 17.39 -3.61 18.55
CA SER A 141 15.97 -3.27 18.71
C SER A 141 15.78 -2.04 19.59
N GLY A 142 14.84 -1.15 19.18
CA GLY A 142 14.47 0.03 19.95
C GLY A 142 15.52 1.14 20.02
N LYS A 143 16.60 1.04 19.24
CA LYS A 143 17.65 2.07 19.20
C LYS A 143 17.31 3.21 18.24
N ARG A 144 17.97 4.33 18.47
CA ARG A 144 17.89 5.50 17.59
C ARG A 144 19.21 5.72 16.88
N PHE A 145 19.12 6.09 15.62
CA PHE A 145 20.27 6.32 14.76
C PHE A 145 20.10 7.62 13.99
N ILE A 146 21.21 8.23 13.61
CA ILE A 146 21.23 9.30 12.60
C ILE A 146 21.95 8.78 11.38
N PHE A 147 21.32 8.92 10.21
CA PHE A 147 21.94 8.68 8.93
C PHE A 147 22.55 9.96 8.38
N LYS A 148 23.86 9.96 8.20
CA LYS A 148 24.60 11.10 7.68
C LYS A 148 25.78 10.62 6.84
N SER A 149 25.97 11.22 5.66
CA SER A 149 27.12 10.95 4.77
C SER A 149 27.32 9.44 4.50
N GLY A 150 26.23 8.70 4.28
CA GLY A 150 26.29 7.28 3.98
C GLY A 150 26.60 6.35 5.17
N LYS A 151 26.46 6.82 6.41
CA LYS A 151 26.76 6.05 7.62
C LYS A 151 25.66 6.21 8.66
N LEU A 152 25.45 5.15 9.47
CA LEU A 152 24.57 5.17 10.64
C LEU A 152 25.38 5.42 11.91
N TYR A 153 24.93 6.37 12.71
CA TYR A 153 25.49 6.70 14.02
C TYR A 153 24.42 6.46 15.09
N SER A 154 24.72 5.65 16.09
CA SER A 154 23.84 5.47 17.26
C SER A 154 23.79 6.73 18.11
N ILE A 155 22.59 7.09 18.61
CA ILE A 155 22.34 8.23 19.49
C ILE A 155 21.56 7.79 20.74
#